data_a11270b9742309fb04930bcd4b43394c
#
_entry.id   a11270b9742309fb04930bcd4b43394c
#
_cell.length_a   1.000
_cell.length_b   1.000
_cell.length_c   1.000
_cell.angle_alpha   90.00
_cell.angle_beta   90.00
_cell.angle_gamma   90.00
#
_symmetry.space_group_name_H-M   'P 1'
#
loop_
_entity.id
_entity.type
_entity.pdbx_description
1 polymer ?
#
loop_
_entity_poly.entity_id
_entity_poly.type
_entity_poly.pdbx_seq_one_letter_code
_entity_poly.pdbx_strand_id
1 'polypeptide(L)'
;MIRRPPRSTQGVSSAASDVYKRQELRMDSISSSKEIGIIPRKLRDKYNPGEIEAKKNLDSFLNKRGMNYRYEMSSPITGENSCSRLSHYISTGCITIRQIIKITNERVTHLKTLEKSDSRKKWIASINSFKSRLAWHCHFIQKLELQPTLGSRAMNHELDKRLNRELDQDRFEMWTEGKTGWPFFDACMRQLRATGWINFRMRAMLMSVASYTLWLPWKESGNYLARQFIDYEPGIHWSQVSMQSGTTGINTVRAYSILKQSTDHDPDGLYIRKWVPELSMVPTHYIHEPWKMSKTCLLYTSPSPRDKRQSRMPSSA
;
A
#
# COMPACT_ATOMS: atom_id res chain seq x y z
N MET A 1 31.65 19.43 -14.92
CA MET A 1 32.89 19.25 -14.13
C MET A 1 32.53 19.09 -12.67
N ILE A 2 32.58 17.85 -12.13
CA ILE A 2 32.35 17.56 -10.72
C ILE A 2 33.65 17.93 -10.00
N ARG A 3 33.60 18.98 -9.17
CA ARG A 3 34.73 19.33 -8.30
C ARG A 3 34.97 18.22 -7.28
N ARG A 4 36.20 17.69 -7.23
CA ARG A 4 36.61 16.76 -6.16
C ARG A 4 36.50 17.48 -4.80
N PRO A 5 36.02 16.82 -3.73
CA PRO A 5 36.02 17.43 -2.42
C PRO A 5 37.44 17.68 -1.92
N PRO A 6 37.66 18.71 -1.10
CA PRO A 6 39.01 19.09 -0.64
C PRO A 6 39.66 17.94 0.16
N ARG A 7 40.98 17.79 0.04
CA ARG A 7 41.82 16.74 0.65
C ARG A 7 41.69 16.64 2.18
N SER A 8 41.20 17.66 2.85
CA SER A 8 41.02 17.68 4.31
C SER A 8 39.91 16.74 4.83
N THR A 9 38.93 16.40 3.99
CA THR A 9 37.83 15.49 4.35
C THR A 9 38.22 14.01 4.33
N GLN A 10 39.29 13.63 3.63
CA GLN A 10 39.75 12.24 3.60
C GLN A 10 40.46 11.82 4.91
N GLY A 11 41.13 12.73 5.61
CA GLY A 11 41.79 12.44 6.88
C GLY A 11 40.83 12.29 8.06
N VAL A 12 39.71 13.00 8.05
CA VAL A 12 38.69 12.91 9.11
C VAL A 12 37.90 11.60 9.01
N SER A 13 37.67 11.11 7.80
CA SER A 13 36.96 9.84 7.58
C SER A 13 37.74 8.62 8.07
N SER A 14 39.09 8.59 7.93
CA SER A 14 39.92 7.49 8.44
C SER A 14 40.04 7.52 9.94
N ALA A 15 40.17 8.69 10.57
CA ALA A 15 40.22 8.83 12.02
C ALA A 15 38.90 8.44 12.69
N ALA A 16 37.77 8.82 12.11
CA ALA A 16 36.43 8.41 12.55
C ALA A 16 36.27 6.87 12.47
N SER A 17 36.74 6.25 11.37
CA SER A 17 36.69 4.81 11.17
C SER A 17 37.56 4.06 12.21
N ASP A 18 38.71 4.61 12.60
CA ASP A 18 39.60 4.01 13.65
C ASP A 18 39.03 4.15 15.05
N VAL A 19 38.32 5.25 15.35
CA VAL A 19 37.62 5.42 16.63
C VAL A 19 36.47 4.42 16.72
N TYR A 20 35.70 4.20 15.66
CA TYR A 20 34.61 3.21 15.62
C TYR A 20 35.15 1.77 15.82
N LYS A 21 36.33 1.43 15.29
CA LYS A 21 36.93 0.10 15.45
C LYS A 21 37.44 -0.18 16.88
N ARG A 22 37.65 0.85 17.68
CA ARG A 22 38.14 0.72 19.09
C ARG A 22 37.02 0.74 20.11
N GLN A 23 35.81 1.04 19.75
CA GLN A 23 34.68 0.91 20.66
C GLN A 23 34.28 -0.56 20.72
N GLU A 24 34.45 -1.19 21.89
CA GLU A 24 33.76 -2.44 22.21
C GLU A 24 32.28 -2.15 22.24
N LEU A 25 31.63 -2.38 21.10
CA LEU A 25 30.14 -2.34 20.98
C LEU A 25 29.64 -3.51 21.83
N ARG A 26 29.23 -3.24 23.06
CA ARG A 26 28.42 -4.17 23.82
C ARG A 26 27.10 -4.33 23.00
N MET A 27 26.92 -5.51 22.45
CA MET A 27 25.63 -5.87 21.84
C MET A 27 24.65 -6.07 23.01
N ASP A 28 23.89 -5.04 23.31
CA ASP A 28 22.73 -5.18 24.17
C ASP A 28 21.71 -6.08 23.45
N SER A 29 20.94 -6.85 24.24
CA SER A 29 19.86 -7.65 23.69
C SER A 29 18.86 -6.74 22.97
N ILE A 30 18.38 -7.17 21.80
CA ILE A 30 17.32 -6.44 21.10
C ILE A 30 16.09 -6.41 21.99
N SER A 31 15.65 -5.21 22.38
CA SER A 31 14.44 -5.04 23.19
C SER A 31 13.23 -5.63 22.49
N SER A 32 12.40 -6.33 23.23
CA SER A 32 11.14 -6.84 22.72
C SER A 32 10.16 -5.69 22.40
N SER A 33 9.22 -5.92 21.51
CA SER A 33 8.18 -4.91 21.19
C SER A 33 7.41 -4.43 22.42
N LYS A 34 7.24 -5.30 23.44
CA LYS A 34 6.60 -4.97 24.70
C LYS A 34 7.42 -3.99 25.55
N GLU A 35 8.74 -4.18 25.62
CA GLU A 35 9.65 -3.30 26.36
C GLU A 35 9.73 -1.88 25.78
N ILE A 36 9.59 -1.75 24.46
CA ILE A 36 9.54 -0.46 23.78
C ILE A 36 8.12 0.09 23.60
N GLY A 37 7.12 -0.50 24.28
CA GLY A 37 5.73 -0.03 24.27
C GLY A 37 4.97 -0.24 22.96
N ILE A 38 5.48 -1.08 22.05
CA ILE A 38 4.79 -1.41 20.80
C ILE A 38 3.86 -2.59 21.03
N ILE A 39 2.57 -2.39 20.80
CA ILE A 39 1.57 -3.45 20.80
C ILE A 39 1.54 -4.10 19.41
N PRO A 40 1.98 -5.37 19.27
CA PRO A 40 1.96 -6.06 17.99
C PRO A 40 0.53 -6.21 17.48
N ARG A 41 0.30 -5.84 16.23
CA ARG A 41 -0.97 -6.08 15.55
C ARG A 41 -0.98 -7.48 14.95
N LYS A 42 -2.00 -8.27 15.26
CA LYS A 42 -2.22 -9.58 14.63
C LYS A 42 -2.79 -9.35 13.23
N LEU A 43 -2.03 -9.69 12.21
CA LEU A 43 -2.49 -9.67 10.82
C LEU A 43 -2.96 -11.07 10.42
N ARG A 44 -3.92 -11.14 9.46
CA ARG A 44 -4.39 -12.41 8.89
C ARG A 44 -3.28 -13.13 8.14
N ASP A 45 -2.55 -12.38 7.31
CA ASP A 45 -1.46 -12.91 6.50
C ASP A 45 -0.16 -12.96 7.32
N LYS A 46 0.58 -14.05 7.17
CA LYS A 46 1.92 -14.17 7.75
C LYS A 46 2.94 -13.65 6.73
N TYR A 47 3.79 -12.74 7.20
CA TYR A 47 4.90 -12.21 6.42
C TYR A 47 6.20 -12.75 6.98
N ASN A 48 6.89 -13.58 6.21
CA ASN A 48 8.20 -14.09 6.62
C ASN A 48 9.25 -13.00 6.35
N PRO A 49 10.00 -12.55 7.36
CA PRO A 49 11.02 -11.52 7.19
C PRO A 49 12.30 -12.07 6.56
N GLY A 50 13.19 -11.16 6.18
CA GLY A 50 14.57 -11.45 5.84
C GLY A 50 14.88 -11.51 4.34
N GLU A 51 16.17 -11.46 4.04
CA GLU A 51 16.72 -11.37 2.68
C GLU A 51 16.39 -12.61 1.85
N ILE A 52 16.41 -13.80 2.46
CA ILE A 52 16.14 -15.07 1.76
C ILE A 52 14.70 -15.07 1.21
N GLU A 53 13.73 -14.68 2.03
CA GLU A 53 12.34 -14.61 1.61
C GLU A 53 12.09 -13.49 0.58
N ALA A 54 12.79 -12.36 0.71
CA ALA A 54 12.77 -11.29 -0.28
C ALA A 54 13.24 -11.80 -1.65
N LYS A 55 14.35 -12.54 -1.69
CA LYS A 55 14.89 -13.15 -2.92
C LYS A 55 13.95 -14.20 -3.52
N LYS A 56 13.35 -15.06 -2.70
CA LYS A 56 12.32 -16.04 -3.15
C LYS A 56 11.10 -15.34 -3.77
N ASN A 57 10.62 -14.25 -3.15
CA ASN A 57 9.52 -13.46 -3.69
C ASN A 57 9.88 -12.80 -5.02
N LEU A 58 11.10 -12.26 -5.14
CA LEU A 58 11.59 -11.68 -6.41
C LEU A 58 11.69 -12.74 -7.49
N ASP A 59 12.27 -13.91 -7.20
CA ASP A 59 12.38 -15.02 -8.14
C ASP A 59 11.00 -15.49 -8.63
N SER A 60 10.10 -15.72 -7.68
CA SER A 60 8.71 -16.11 -8.00
C SER A 60 8.02 -15.06 -8.90
N PHE A 61 8.22 -13.77 -8.62
CA PHE A 61 7.68 -12.70 -9.43
C PHE A 61 8.27 -12.71 -10.85
N LEU A 62 9.59 -12.79 -11.00
CA LEU A 62 10.27 -12.69 -12.29
C LEU A 62 10.11 -13.92 -13.18
N ASN A 63 9.86 -15.10 -12.59
CA ASN A 63 9.87 -16.38 -13.31
C ASN A 63 8.51 -17.09 -13.36
N LYS A 64 7.57 -16.78 -12.48
CA LYS A 64 6.27 -17.51 -12.39
C LYS A 64 5.07 -16.58 -12.51
N ARG A 65 4.87 -15.66 -11.57
CA ARG A 65 3.60 -14.95 -11.38
C ARG A 65 3.52 -13.55 -11.98
N GLY A 66 4.64 -12.94 -12.38
CA GLY A 66 4.69 -11.54 -12.82
C GLY A 66 4.44 -11.29 -14.32
N MET A 67 4.17 -12.34 -15.12
CA MET A 67 3.96 -12.18 -16.56
C MET A 67 2.85 -11.18 -16.91
N ASN A 68 1.77 -11.20 -16.16
CA ASN A 68 0.61 -10.33 -16.38
C ASN A 68 0.61 -9.06 -15.52
N TYR A 69 1.68 -8.82 -14.75
CA TYR A 69 1.76 -7.70 -13.79
C TYR A 69 1.27 -6.37 -14.38
N ARG A 70 1.64 -6.04 -15.61
CA ARG A 70 1.27 -4.78 -16.26
C ARG A 70 -0.24 -4.57 -16.35
N TYR A 71 -1.00 -5.64 -16.54
CA TYR A 71 -2.46 -5.61 -16.74
C TYR A 71 -3.21 -5.82 -15.44
N GLU A 72 -2.65 -6.59 -14.51
CA GLU A 72 -3.31 -7.08 -13.30
C GLU A 72 -3.01 -6.27 -12.04
N MET A 73 -1.93 -5.45 -12.04
CA MET A 73 -1.50 -4.72 -10.86
C MET A 73 -2.51 -3.71 -10.32
N SER A 74 -3.51 -3.32 -11.11
CA SER A 74 -4.49 -2.29 -10.71
C SER A 74 -5.70 -2.87 -9.98
N SER A 75 -6.03 -4.15 -10.18
CA SER A 75 -7.13 -4.82 -9.48
C SER A 75 -6.65 -5.36 -8.12
N PRO A 76 -7.43 -5.23 -7.03
CA PRO A 76 -7.09 -5.83 -5.75
C PRO A 76 -7.18 -7.36 -5.76
N ILE A 77 -7.94 -7.96 -6.69
CA ILE A 77 -8.09 -9.40 -6.86
C ILE A 77 -6.82 -9.99 -7.48
N THR A 78 -6.51 -9.57 -8.69
CA THR A 78 -5.38 -10.12 -9.46
C THR A 78 -4.03 -9.59 -8.96
N GLY A 79 -3.99 -8.35 -8.49
CA GLY A 79 -2.78 -7.72 -7.95
C GLY A 79 -2.23 -8.42 -6.70
N GLU A 80 -3.06 -9.14 -5.95
CA GLU A 80 -2.60 -9.95 -4.80
C GLU A 80 -1.52 -10.95 -5.22
N ASN A 81 -1.70 -11.60 -6.37
CA ASN A 81 -0.78 -12.59 -6.92
C ASN A 81 0.24 -12.00 -7.91
N SER A 82 -0.19 -11.09 -8.78
CA SER A 82 0.64 -10.57 -9.88
C SER A 82 1.64 -9.50 -9.47
N CYS A 83 1.43 -8.80 -8.35
CA CYS A 83 2.38 -7.82 -7.84
C CYS A 83 3.61 -8.49 -7.23
N SER A 84 4.75 -7.79 -7.24
CA SER A 84 6.02 -8.32 -6.75
C SER A 84 5.99 -8.69 -5.26
N ARG A 85 5.17 -8.01 -4.47
CA ARG A 85 5.09 -8.19 -3.01
C ARG A 85 6.43 -7.94 -2.30
N LEU A 86 7.25 -7.02 -2.86
CA LEU A 86 8.57 -6.69 -2.33
C LEU A 86 8.60 -5.43 -1.46
N SER A 87 7.51 -4.67 -1.43
CA SER A 87 7.49 -3.35 -0.79
C SER A 87 7.90 -3.37 0.68
N HIS A 88 7.42 -4.32 1.47
CA HIS A 88 7.79 -4.46 2.87
C HIS A 88 9.23 -4.95 3.08
N TYR A 89 9.80 -5.72 2.15
CA TYR A 89 11.22 -6.09 2.20
C TYR A 89 12.15 -4.92 1.83
N ILE A 90 11.68 -4.04 0.94
CA ILE A 90 12.42 -2.83 0.55
C ILE A 90 12.41 -1.83 1.70
N SER A 91 11.24 -1.55 2.29
CA SER A 91 11.11 -0.58 3.39
C SER A 91 11.83 -0.99 4.66
N THR A 92 12.02 -2.31 4.88
CA THR A 92 12.79 -2.84 6.02
C THR A 92 14.25 -3.15 5.70
N GLY A 93 14.72 -2.84 4.48
CA GLY A 93 16.12 -3.04 4.08
C GLY A 93 16.53 -4.49 3.82
N CYS A 94 15.59 -5.45 3.79
CA CYS A 94 15.89 -6.86 3.51
C CYS A 94 16.43 -7.09 2.09
N ILE A 95 16.07 -6.21 1.14
CA ILE A 95 16.60 -6.22 -0.23
C ILE A 95 16.69 -4.79 -0.75
N THR A 96 17.76 -4.46 -1.44
CA THR A 96 17.96 -3.12 -2.01
C THR A 96 17.40 -3.00 -3.42
N ILE A 97 16.99 -1.78 -3.81
CA ILE A 97 16.57 -1.48 -5.19
C ILE A 97 17.68 -1.85 -6.20
N ARG A 98 18.95 -1.65 -5.85
CA ARG A 98 20.10 -2.00 -6.71
C ARG A 98 20.16 -3.50 -6.98
N GLN A 99 19.98 -4.34 -5.96
CA GLN A 99 19.93 -5.80 -6.13
C GLN A 99 18.76 -6.22 -7.01
N ILE A 100 17.57 -5.65 -6.76
CA ILE A 100 16.36 -5.94 -7.54
C ILE A 100 16.58 -5.58 -9.02
N ILE A 101 17.11 -4.40 -9.31
CA ILE A 101 17.36 -3.94 -10.69
C ILE A 101 18.39 -4.85 -11.38
N LYS A 102 19.47 -5.26 -10.69
CA LYS A 102 20.48 -6.17 -11.24
C LYS A 102 19.82 -7.48 -11.69
N ILE A 103 19.15 -8.18 -10.78
CA ILE A 103 18.47 -9.46 -11.05
C ILE A 103 17.41 -9.31 -12.16
N THR A 104 16.66 -8.21 -12.11
CA THR A 104 15.64 -7.92 -13.13
C THR A 104 16.25 -7.71 -14.53
N ASN A 105 17.40 -7.03 -14.62
CA ASN A 105 18.12 -6.84 -15.90
C ASN A 105 18.68 -8.16 -16.44
N GLU A 106 19.24 -9.01 -15.60
CA GLU A 106 19.68 -10.36 -15.94
C GLU A 106 18.52 -11.17 -16.53
N ARG A 107 17.34 -11.12 -15.89
CA ARG A 107 16.14 -11.78 -16.42
C ARG A 107 15.71 -11.24 -17.79
N VAL A 108 15.72 -9.93 -17.99
CA VAL A 108 15.42 -9.32 -19.31
C VAL A 108 16.41 -9.77 -20.37
N THR A 109 17.70 -9.83 -20.04
CA THR A 109 18.74 -10.32 -20.96
C THR A 109 18.48 -11.78 -21.35
N HIS A 110 18.21 -12.64 -20.38
CA HIS A 110 17.84 -14.04 -20.65
C HIS A 110 16.57 -14.14 -21.52
N LEU A 111 15.51 -13.38 -21.22
CA LEU A 111 14.30 -13.38 -22.05
C LEU A 111 14.59 -12.97 -23.51
N LYS A 112 15.55 -12.12 -23.75
CA LYS A 112 15.94 -11.69 -25.11
C LYS A 112 16.66 -12.78 -25.90
N THR A 113 17.28 -13.78 -25.26
CA THR A 113 17.89 -14.92 -25.94
C THR A 113 16.89 -15.99 -26.37
N LEU A 114 15.69 -15.99 -25.77
CA LEU A 114 14.63 -16.96 -26.12
C LEU A 114 13.99 -16.58 -27.48
N GLU A 115 13.31 -17.55 -28.09
CA GLU A 115 12.53 -17.31 -29.31
C GLU A 115 11.46 -16.22 -29.13
N LYS A 116 11.12 -15.53 -30.20
CA LYS A 116 10.10 -14.50 -30.20
C LYS A 116 8.73 -15.13 -30.04
N SER A 117 8.05 -14.86 -28.90
CA SER A 117 6.70 -15.33 -28.60
C SER A 117 5.90 -14.22 -27.92
N ASP A 118 4.57 -14.36 -27.89
CA ASP A 118 3.70 -13.42 -27.20
C ASP A 118 3.91 -13.48 -25.68
N SER A 119 4.21 -14.63 -25.13
CA SER A 119 4.59 -14.79 -23.72
C SER A 119 5.87 -13.97 -23.40
N ARG A 120 6.91 -14.06 -24.24
CA ARG A 120 8.12 -13.24 -24.08
C ARG A 120 7.82 -11.73 -24.13
N LYS A 121 6.97 -11.28 -25.07
CA LYS A 121 6.57 -9.87 -25.16
C LYS A 121 5.87 -9.41 -23.89
N LYS A 122 4.92 -10.22 -23.37
CA LYS A 122 4.18 -9.94 -22.12
C LYS A 122 5.14 -9.84 -20.93
N TRP A 123 6.09 -10.77 -20.78
CA TRP A 123 7.11 -10.74 -19.74
C TRP A 123 7.92 -9.46 -19.76
N ILE A 124 8.48 -9.11 -20.93
CA ILE A 124 9.33 -7.90 -21.07
C ILE A 124 8.51 -6.64 -20.76
N ALA A 125 7.27 -6.55 -21.23
CA ALA A 125 6.39 -5.41 -20.96
C ALA A 125 6.09 -5.28 -19.46
N SER A 126 5.80 -6.37 -18.77
CA SER A 126 5.53 -6.40 -17.31
C SER A 126 6.77 -6.05 -16.50
N ILE A 127 7.93 -6.59 -16.86
CA ILE A 127 9.21 -6.26 -16.20
C ILE A 127 9.57 -4.79 -16.39
N ASN A 128 9.39 -4.22 -17.58
CA ASN A 128 9.63 -2.80 -17.82
C ASN A 128 8.67 -1.91 -17.00
N SER A 129 7.41 -2.32 -16.89
CA SER A 129 6.44 -1.65 -16.02
C SER A 129 6.87 -1.70 -14.54
N PHE A 130 7.39 -2.83 -14.09
CA PHE A 130 7.93 -2.98 -12.73
C PHE A 130 9.16 -2.09 -12.49
N LYS A 131 10.12 -2.07 -13.43
CA LYS A 131 11.30 -1.18 -13.36
C LYS A 131 10.90 0.29 -13.25
N SER A 132 9.89 0.72 -13.99
CA SER A 132 9.34 2.08 -13.89
C SER A 132 8.83 2.38 -12.46
N ARG A 133 8.22 1.39 -11.77
CA ARG A 133 7.77 1.58 -10.38
C ARG A 133 8.93 1.70 -9.39
N LEU A 134 10.02 0.99 -9.62
CA LEU A 134 11.24 1.15 -8.83
C LEU A 134 11.88 2.55 -9.01
N ALA A 135 11.84 3.10 -10.22
CA ALA A 135 12.30 4.47 -10.45
C ALA A 135 11.41 5.50 -9.70
N TRP A 136 10.09 5.31 -9.70
CA TRP A 136 9.18 6.14 -8.91
C TRP A 136 9.45 6.05 -7.40
N HIS A 137 9.80 4.87 -6.89
CA HIS A 137 10.22 4.72 -5.48
C HIS A 137 11.39 5.66 -5.16
N CYS A 138 12.47 5.60 -5.94
CA CYS A 138 13.65 6.48 -5.74
C CYS A 138 13.27 7.97 -5.84
N HIS A 139 12.42 8.34 -6.80
CA HIS A 139 11.95 9.70 -6.97
C HIS A 139 11.25 10.24 -5.70
N PHE A 140 10.38 9.45 -5.10
CA PHE A 140 9.65 9.90 -3.90
C PHE A 140 10.53 9.96 -2.64
N ILE A 141 11.55 9.10 -2.53
CA ILE A 141 12.54 9.20 -1.46
C ILE A 141 13.35 10.49 -1.60
N GLN A 142 13.87 10.79 -2.80
CA GLN A 142 14.57 12.05 -3.06
C GLN A 142 13.69 13.27 -2.80
N LYS A 143 12.39 13.17 -3.08
CA LYS A 143 11.45 14.25 -2.80
C LYS A 143 11.32 14.52 -1.30
N LEU A 144 11.31 13.48 -0.46
CA LEU A 144 11.32 13.65 0.99
C LEU A 144 12.64 14.27 1.49
N GLU A 145 13.79 13.86 0.92
CA GLU A 145 15.09 14.47 1.23
C GLU A 145 15.10 15.98 0.92
N LEU A 146 14.53 16.36 -0.21
CA LEU A 146 14.43 17.77 -0.61
C LEU A 146 13.39 18.57 0.20
N GLN A 147 12.35 17.90 0.69
CA GLN A 147 11.27 18.51 1.46
C GLN A 147 10.92 17.66 2.69
N PRO A 148 11.75 17.70 3.76
CA PRO A 148 11.56 16.85 4.95
C PRO A 148 10.25 17.09 5.71
N THR A 149 9.59 18.22 5.46
CA THR A 149 8.34 18.60 6.12
C THR A 149 7.09 17.94 5.52
N LEU A 150 7.21 17.09 4.50
CA LEU A 150 6.06 16.47 3.81
C LEU A 150 5.07 15.75 4.74
N GLY A 151 5.56 15.17 5.84
CA GLY A 151 4.71 14.48 6.82
C GLY A 151 4.03 15.41 7.83
N SER A 152 4.46 16.65 7.94
CA SER A 152 3.97 17.62 8.93
C SER A 152 3.23 18.80 8.31
N ARG A 153 3.57 19.17 7.07
CA ARG A 153 2.98 20.29 6.33
C ARG A 153 2.60 19.84 4.92
N ALA A 154 1.48 20.35 4.43
CA ALA A 154 1.10 20.16 3.03
C ALA A 154 2.13 20.78 2.09
N MET A 155 2.31 20.20 0.90
CA MET A 155 3.21 20.76 -0.11
C MET A 155 2.84 22.20 -0.51
N ASN A 156 1.55 22.44 -0.67
CA ASN A 156 1.01 23.78 -0.90
C ASN A 156 0.21 24.21 0.34
N HIS A 157 0.87 24.98 1.20
CA HIS A 157 0.30 25.43 2.47
C HIS A 157 -0.90 26.37 2.30
N GLU A 158 -0.88 27.24 1.29
CA GLU A 158 -2.00 28.15 1.03
C GLU A 158 -3.24 27.40 0.53
N LEU A 159 -3.05 26.39 -0.28
CA LEU A 159 -4.15 25.54 -0.73
C LEU A 159 -4.73 24.71 0.44
N ASP A 160 -3.88 24.21 1.32
CA ASP A 160 -4.31 23.47 2.51
C ASP A 160 -5.19 24.31 3.44
N LYS A 161 -4.78 25.54 3.72
CA LYS A 161 -5.59 26.49 4.50
C LYS A 161 -6.96 26.77 3.87
N ARG A 162 -7.01 26.90 2.54
CA ARG A 162 -8.26 27.20 1.82
C ARG A 162 -9.23 26.01 1.81
N LEU A 163 -8.73 24.78 1.87
CA LEU A 163 -9.57 23.59 1.88
C LEU A 163 -10.36 23.43 3.18
N ASN A 164 -9.88 24.00 4.29
CA ASN A 164 -10.54 24.05 5.60
C ASN A 164 -11.30 22.76 5.97
N ARG A 165 -10.58 21.65 6.05
CA ARG A 165 -11.14 20.33 6.41
C ARG A 165 -11.06 20.14 7.91
N GLU A 166 -12.20 20.01 8.56
CA GLU A 166 -12.31 19.69 9.98
C GLU A 166 -12.51 18.18 10.16
N LEU A 167 -12.06 17.66 11.31
CA LEU A 167 -12.23 16.25 11.64
C LEU A 167 -13.66 16.00 12.11
N ASP A 168 -14.44 15.32 11.26
CA ASP A 168 -15.70 14.70 11.63
C ASP A 168 -15.40 13.30 12.13
N GLN A 169 -15.58 13.08 13.43
CA GLN A 169 -15.21 11.83 14.09
C GLN A 169 -16.04 10.64 13.58
N ASP A 170 -17.34 10.82 13.36
CA ASP A 170 -18.23 9.75 12.89
C ASP A 170 -17.82 9.31 11.47
N ARG A 171 -17.60 10.26 10.57
CA ARG A 171 -17.12 9.97 9.20
C ARG A 171 -15.75 9.31 9.22
N PHE A 172 -14.87 9.76 10.10
CA PHE A 172 -13.53 9.19 10.24
C PHE A 172 -13.61 7.75 10.72
N GLU A 173 -14.44 7.44 11.71
CA GLU A 173 -14.65 6.07 12.20
C GLU A 173 -15.26 5.17 11.13
N MET A 174 -16.33 5.61 10.45
CA MET A 174 -16.90 4.87 9.33
C MET A 174 -15.85 4.57 8.25
N TRP A 175 -15.01 5.55 7.90
CA TRP A 175 -13.95 5.40 6.92
C TRP A 175 -12.88 4.41 7.40
N THR A 176 -12.40 4.53 8.63
CA THR A 176 -11.36 3.66 9.20
C THR A 176 -11.83 2.22 9.37
N GLU A 177 -13.09 2.02 9.69
CA GLU A 177 -13.67 0.69 9.90
C GLU A 177 -14.12 -0.02 8.62
N GLY A 178 -14.16 0.69 7.48
CA GLY A 178 -14.74 0.16 6.25
C GLY A 178 -16.24 -0.13 6.42
N LYS A 179 -16.96 0.89 6.91
CA LYS A 179 -18.41 0.90 7.14
C LYS A 179 -19.07 2.13 6.52
N THR A 180 -18.55 2.57 5.39
CA THR A 180 -19.03 3.78 4.69
C THR A 180 -20.33 3.55 3.94
N GLY A 181 -20.70 2.30 3.72
CA GLY A 181 -21.84 1.92 2.91
C GLY A 181 -21.52 1.75 1.41
N TRP A 182 -20.30 2.06 0.98
CA TRP A 182 -19.82 1.72 -0.37
C TRP A 182 -19.11 0.36 -0.37
N PRO A 183 -19.72 -0.71 -0.90
CA PRO A 183 -19.24 -2.09 -0.71
C PRO A 183 -17.78 -2.30 -1.13
N PHE A 184 -17.39 -1.81 -2.29
CA PHE A 184 -16.04 -1.99 -2.81
C PHE A 184 -14.99 -1.21 -2.00
N PHE A 185 -15.34 0.01 -1.57
CA PHE A 185 -14.49 0.80 -0.69
C PHE A 185 -14.28 0.09 0.65
N ASP A 186 -15.38 -0.36 1.26
CA ASP A 186 -15.37 -1.05 2.54
C ASP A 186 -14.56 -2.34 2.47
N ALA A 187 -14.70 -3.09 1.37
CA ALA A 187 -13.88 -4.27 1.09
C ALA A 187 -12.38 -3.93 1.05
N CYS A 188 -11.99 -2.85 0.38
CA CYS A 188 -10.59 -2.42 0.31
C CYS A 188 -10.03 -2.02 1.69
N MET A 189 -10.78 -1.26 2.47
CA MET A 189 -10.34 -0.87 3.81
C MET A 189 -10.23 -2.07 4.75
N ARG A 190 -11.20 -2.99 4.71
CA ARG A 190 -11.19 -4.22 5.52
C ARG A 190 -10.04 -5.15 5.13
N GLN A 191 -9.72 -5.28 3.82
CA GLN A 191 -8.52 -5.99 3.38
C GLN A 191 -7.27 -5.35 3.97
N LEU A 192 -7.10 -4.05 3.84
CA LEU A 192 -5.94 -3.35 4.37
C LEU A 192 -5.79 -3.57 5.87
N ARG A 193 -6.88 -3.43 6.62
CA ARG A 193 -6.88 -3.67 8.09
C ARG A 193 -6.52 -5.11 8.45
N ALA A 194 -6.97 -6.08 7.69
CA ALA A 194 -6.72 -7.49 7.96
C ALA A 194 -5.32 -7.94 7.56
N THR A 195 -4.78 -7.43 6.45
CA THR A 195 -3.54 -7.94 5.84
C THR A 195 -2.36 -6.96 5.95
N GLY A 196 -2.60 -5.69 6.21
CA GLY A 196 -1.58 -4.65 6.18
C GLY A 196 -1.11 -4.26 4.77
N TRP A 197 -1.69 -4.84 3.72
CA TRP A 197 -1.31 -4.57 2.34
C TRP A 197 -2.52 -4.48 1.41
N ILE A 198 -2.43 -3.56 0.46
CA ILE A 198 -3.34 -3.45 -0.68
C ILE A 198 -2.58 -2.84 -1.86
N ASN A 199 -3.01 -3.09 -3.09
CA ASN A 199 -2.36 -2.58 -4.29
C ASN A 199 -2.47 -1.05 -4.40
N PHE A 200 -1.55 -0.45 -5.17
CA PHE A 200 -1.36 1.01 -5.23
C PHE A 200 -2.62 1.79 -5.60
N ARG A 201 -3.38 1.34 -6.60
CA ARG A 201 -4.60 2.02 -7.06
C ARG A 201 -5.64 2.13 -5.95
N MET A 202 -5.80 1.09 -5.16
CA MET A 202 -6.75 1.09 -4.04
C MET A 202 -6.26 1.99 -2.90
N ARG A 203 -4.94 2.04 -2.62
CA ARG A 203 -4.39 3.03 -1.65
C ARG A 203 -4.74 4.45 -2.04
N ALA A 204 -4.59 4.78 -3.32
CA ALA A 204 -4.95 6.10 -3.84
C ALA A 204 -6.45 6.39 -3.68
N MET A 205 -7.31 5.40 -3.96
CA MET A 205 -8.76 5.51 -3.75
C MET A 205 -9.10 5.72 -2.28
N LEU A 206 -8.50 4.97 -1.35
CA LEU A 206 -8.75 5.12 0.09
C LEU A 206 -8.50 6.56 0.55
N MET A 207 -7.39 7.15 0.15
CA MET A 207 -7.06 8.54 0.51
C MET A 207 -7.92 9.56 -0.22
N SER A 208 -8.23 9.34 -1.50
CA SER A 208 -9.08 10.21 -2.30
C SER A 208 -10.50 10.29 -1.72
N VAL A 209 -11.07 9.16 -1.30
CA VAL A 209 -12.40 9.11 -0.67
C VAL A 209 -12.40 9.86 0.67
N ALA A 210 -11.39 9.68 1.52
CA ALA A 210 -11.25 10.46 2.74
C ALA A 210 -11.30 11.96 2.44
N SER A 211 -10.52 12.40 1.44
CA SER A 211 -10.28 13.82 1.18
C SER A 211 -11.40 14.51 0.40
N TYR A 212 -12.00 13.84 -0.60
CA TYR A 212 -12.97 14.50 -1.50
C TYR A 212 -14.42 14.07 -1.26
N THR A 213 -14.64 12.84 -0.83
CA THR A 213 -16.01 12.34 -0.61
C THR A 213 -16.45 12.60 0.83
N LEU A 214 -15.59 12.30 1.79
CA LEU A 214 -15.89 12.47 3.21
C LEU A 214 -15.40 13.79 3.80
N TRP A 215 -14.63 14.56 3.02
CA TRP A 215 -14.06 15.85 3.39
C TRP A 215 -13.22 15.83 4.67
N LEU A 216 -12.53 14.71 4.93
CA LEU A 216 -11.68 14.52 6.10
C LEU A 216 -10.31 15.19 5.91
N PRO A 217 -9.66 15.66 7.00
CA PRO A 217 -8.34 16.25 6.95
C PRO A 217 -7.29 15.21 6.53
N TRP A 218 -6.37 15.64 5.68
CA TRP A 218 -5.37 14.76 5.06
C TRP A 218 -4.38 14.16 6.06
N LYS A 219 -4.05 14.92 7.12
CA LYS A 219 -3.03 14.54 8.09
C LYS A 219 -3.50 13.38 8.97
N GLU A 220 -4.70 13.47 9.49
CA GLU A 220 -5.33 12.44 10.32
C GLU A 220 -5.56 11.17 9.49
N SER A 221 -6.11 11.32 8.29
CA SER A 221 -6.33 10.20 7.35
C SER A 221 -5.01 9.57 6.92
N GLY A 222 -3.99 10.39 6.61
CA GLY A 222 -2.65 9.93 6.26
C GLY A 222 -1.98 9.20 7.41
N ASN A 223 -2.05 9.72 8.64
CA ASN A 223 -1.51 9.08 9.84
C ASN A 223 -2.17 7.71 10.11
N TYR A 224 -3.49 7.61 9.92
CA TYR A 224 -4.18 6.34 10.06
C TYR A 224 -3.67 5.33 9.03
N LEU A 225 -3.62 5.70 7.73
CA LEU A 225 -3.12 4.81 6.67
C LEU A 225 -1.66 4.40 6.90
N ALA A 226 -0.80 5.31 7.35
CA ALA A 226 0.59 5.02 7.69
C ALA A 226 0.73 3.86 8.68
N ARG A 227 -0.14 3.83 9.70
CA ARG A 227 -0.18 2.77 10.71
C ARG A 227 -0.76 1.45 10.20
N GLN A 228 -1.49 1.47 9.07
CA GLN A 228 -2.06 0.26 8.50
C GLN A 228 -1.09 -0.47 7.57
N PHE A 229 -0.20 0.25 6.88
CA PHE A 229 0.70 -0.34 5.89
C PHE A 229 1.92 -1.01 6.54
N ILE A 230 2.12 -2.31 6.26
CA ILE A 230 3.34 -3.06 6.66
C ILE A 230 4.58 -2.60 5.88
N ASP A 231 4.38 -1.93 4.76
CA ASP A 231 5.39 -1.41 3.85
C ASP A 231 5.43 0.13 3.87
N TYR A 232 5.11 0.72 5.03
CA TYR A 232 5.16 2.16 5.20
C TYR A 232 6.55 2.70 4.84
N GLU A 233 6.56 3.67 3.93
CA GLU A 233 7.75 4.39 3.48
C GLU A 233 7.41 5.88 3.41
N PRO A 234 7.97 6.73 4.28
CA PRO A 234 7.50 8.10 4.45
C PRO A 234 7.56 8.94 3.17
N GLY A 235 8.59 8.78 2.34
CA GLY A 235 8.72 9.54 1.09
C GLY A 235 7.60 9.24 0.11
N ILE A 236 7.25 7.97 -0.04
CA ILE A 236 6.17 7.53 -0.92
C ILE A 236 4.82 7.90 -0.30
N HIS A 237 4.64 7.57 0.98
CA HIS A 237 3.36 7.74 1.66
C HIS A 237 2.90 9.20 1.66
N TRP A 238 3.70 10.11 2.20
CA TRP A 238 3.29 11.51 2.33
C TRP A 238 3.19 12.24 0.99
N SER A 239 4.04 11.88 0.02
CA SER A 239 3.89 12.38 -1.35
C SER A 239 2.56 11.94 -1.96
N GLN A 240 2.16 10.68 -1.79
CA GLN A 240 0.88 10.17 -2.30
C GLN A 240 -0.32 10.74 -1.53
N VAL A 241 -0.25 10.85 -0.22
CA VAL A 241 -1.27 11.51 0.59
C VAL A 241 -1.52 12.94 0.09
N SER A 242 -0.48 13.73 -0.11
CA SER A 242 -0.60 15.09 -0.65
C SER A 242 -1.20 15.12 -2.05
N MET A 243 -0.81 14.19 -2.93
CA MET A 243 -1.38 14.09 -4.30
C MET A 243 -2.87 13.73 -4.28
N GLN A 244 -3.28 12.78 -3.43
CA GLN A 244 -4.65 12.30 -3.36
C GLN A 244 -5.57 13.19 -2.52
N SER A 245 -5.02 14.05 -1.68
CA SER A 245 -5.80 15.04 -0.91
C SER A 245 -5.95 16.39 -1.62
N GLY A 246 -5.24 16.60 -2.74
CA GLY A 246 -5.27 17.86 -3.48
C GLY A 246 -4.44 18.98 -2.85
N THR A 247 -3.49 18.64 -1.97
CA THR A 247 -2.66 19.61 -1.27
C THR A 247 -1.29 19.85 -1.93
N THR A 248 -1.08 19.37 -3.15
CA THR A 248 0.16 19.58 -3.92
C THR A 248 0.18 20.90 -4.69
N GLY A 249 -0.98 21.37 -5.18
CA GLY A 249 -1.08 22.51 -6.08
C GLY A 249 -0.52 22.31 -7.50
N ILE A 250 0.08 21.13 -7.77
CA ILE A 250 0.73 20.83 -9.07
C ILE A 250 -0.18 19.94 -9.94
N ASN A 251 -0.87 18.99 -9.30
CA ASN A 251 -1.68 18.01 -10.00
C ASN A 251 -3.14 18.46 -10.10
N THR A 252 -3.78 18.14 -11.22
CA THR A 252 -5.24 18.25 -11.33
C THR A 252 -5.90 17.37 -10.26
N VAL A 253 -6.91 17.91 -9.60
CA VAL A 253 -7.75 17.17 -8.64
C VAL A 253 -8.37 15.96 -9.32
N ARG A 254 -8.17 14.77 -8.74
CA ARG A 254 -8.68 13.51 -9.24
C ARG A 254 -9.44 12.78 -8.14
N ALA A 255 -10.71 13.08 -8.02
CA ALA A 255 -11.60 12.30 -7.19
C ALA A 255 -11.84 10.91 -7.82
N TYR A 256 -11.65 9.84 -7.03
CA TYR A 256 -11.95 8.48 -7.48
C TYR A 256 -13.46 8.23 -7.42
N SER A 257 -14.03 7.78 -8.53
CA SER A 257 -15.39 7.23 -8.54
C SER A 257 -15.34 5.81 -7.97
N ILE A 258 -15.90 5.61 -6.78
CA ILE A 258 -15.94 4.30 -6.12
C ILE A 258 -16.67 3.28 -6.98
N LEU A 259 -17.84 3.67 -7.53
CA LEU A 259 -18.63 2.80 -8.38
C LEU A 259 -17.85 2.34 -9.62
N LYS A 260 -17.17 3.28 -10.31
CA LYS A 260 -16.34 2.93 -11.46
C LYS A 260 -15.21 1.97 -11.06
N GLN A 261 -14.53 2.19 -9.94
CA GLN A 261 -13.48 1.26 -9.47
C GLN A 261 -14.07 -0.11 -9.15
N SER A 262 -15.27 -0.16 -8.56
CA SER A 262 -15.98 -1.38 -8.22
C SER A 262 -16.29 -2.21 -9.46
N THR A 263 -16.92 -1.60 -10.46
CA THR A 263 -17.33 -2.30 -11.70
C THR A 263 -16.15 -2.69 -12.59
N ASP A 264 -15.09 -1.85 -12.65
CA ASP A 264 -13.89 -2.13 -13.45
C ASP A 264 -13.02 -3.26 -12.85
N HIS A 265 -13.02 -3.42 -11.52
CA HIS A 265 -12.05 -4.29 -10.83
C HIS A 265 -12.67 -5.49 -10.10
N ASP A 266 -13.98 -5.51 -9.90
CA ASP A 266 -14.74 -6.60 -9.26
C ASP A 266 -16.14 -6.74 -9.89
N PRO A 267 -16.26 -6.92 -11.22
CA PRO A 267 -17.55 -6.91 -11.91
C PRO A 267 -18.55 -7.92 -11.33
N ASP A 268 -18.09 -9.05 -10.85
CA ASP A 268 -18.91 -10.12 -10.28
C ASP A 268 -19.13 -9.99 -8.76
N GLY A 269 -18.52 -8.99 -8.10
CA GLY A 269 -18.65 -8.77 -6.68
C GLY A 269 -18.00 -9.84 -5.80
N LEU A 270 -17.05 -10.62 -6.33
CA LEU A 270 -16.37 -11.68 -5.60
C LEU A 270 -15.47 -11.12 -4.49
N TYR A 271 -14.80 -10.02 -4.79
CA TYR A 271 -13.96 -9.33 -3.82
C TYR A 271 -14.78 -8.66 -2.72
N ILE A 272 -15.89 -8.02 -3.10
CA ILE A 272 -16.83 -7.44 -2.14
C ILE A 272 -17.33 -8.53 -1.19
N ARG A 273 -17.82 -9.66 -1.69
CA ARG A 273 -18.33 -10.76 -0.85
C ARG A 273 -17.27 -11.35 0.07
N LYS A 274 -16.02 -11.41 -0.38
CA LYS A 274 -14.89 -11.89 0.44
C LYS A 274 -14.62 -11.03 1.66
N TRP A 275 -14.73 -9.70 1.51
CA TRP A 275 -14.35 -8.75 2.56
C TRP A 275 -15.50 -8.07 3.27
N VAL A 276 -16.70 -8.18 2.70
CA VAL A 276 -17.97 -7.66 3.24
C VAL A 276 -18.97 -8.82 3.27
N PRO A 277 -18.76 -9.81 4.16
CA PRO A 277 -19.57 -11.04 4.18
C PRO A 277 -21.05 -10.80 4.42
N GLU A 278 -21.41 -9.67 5.02
CA GLU A 278 -22.80 -9.25 5.17
C GLU A 278 -23.53 -9.03 3.84
N LEU A 279 -22.80 -8.87 2.73
CA LEU A 279 -23.35 -8.74 1.38
C LEU A 279 -23.28 -10.06 0.58
N SER A 280 -22.95 -11.18 1.20
CA SER A 280 -22.77 -12.48 0.51
C SER A 280 -24.01 -12.92 -0.26
N MET A 281 -25.20 -12.66 0.26
CA MET A 281 -26.48 -13.04 -0.32
C MET A 281 -27.05 -12.00 -1.30
N VAL A 282 -26.38 -10.84 -1.45
CA VAL A 282 -26.86 -9.78 -2.37
C VAL A 282 -26.66 -10.24 -3.82
N PRO A 283 -27.68 -10.17 -4.69
CA PRO A 283 -27.55 -10.49 -6.11
C PRO A 283 -26.48 -9.65 -6.80
N THR A 284 -25.75 -10.24 -7.76
CA THR A 284 -24.60 -9.59 -8.41
C THR A 284 -24.93 -8.23 -9.01
N HIS A 285 -26.10 -8.07 -9.62
CA HIS A 285 -26.52 -6.80 -10.23
C HIS A 285 -26.77 -5.68 -9.23
N TYR A 286 -26.91 -5.98 -7.92
CA TYR A 286 -27.02 -4.99 -6.85
C TYR A 286 -25.76 -4.89 -5.99
N ILE A 287 -24.76 -5.75 -6.18
CA ILE A 287 -23.61 -5.87 -5.26
C ILE A 287 -22.80 -4.58 -5.14
N HIS A 288 -22.76 -3.78 -6.20
CA HIS A 288 -22.07 -2.49 -6.23
C HIS A 288 -22.89 -1.35 -5.62
N GLU A 289 -24.21 -1.46 -5.64
CA GLU A 289 -25.16 -0.44 -5.20
C GLU A 289 -26.35 -1.09 -4.45
N PRO A 290 -26.13 -1.77 -3.33
CA PRO A 290 -27.18 -2.51 -2.62
C PRO A 290 -28.35 -1.64 -2.15
N TRP A 291 -28.15 -0.34 -1.99
CA TRP A 291 -29.22 0.62 -1.67
C TRP A 291 -30.29 0.77 -2.75
N LYS A 292 -30.06 0.27 -3.96
CA LYS A 292 -31.05 0.23 -5.05
C LYS A 292 -32.03 -0.95 -4.92
N MET A 293 -31.78 -1.86 -3.98
CA MET A 293 -32.68 -2.98 -3.70
C MET A 293 -33.97 -2.51 -3.06
N SER A 294 -35.07 -3.20 -3.35
CA SER A 294 -36.34 -2.97 -2.64
C SER A 294 -36.19 -3.30 -1.15
N LYS A 295 -36.96 -2.64 -0.29
CA LYS A 295 -36.96 -2.91 1.16
C LYS A 295 -37.22 -4.38 1.49
N THR A 296 -38.09 -5.04 0.74
CA THR A 296 -38.39 -6.47 0.88
C THR A 296 -37.14 -7.32 0.62
N CYS A 297 -36.41 -7.06 -0.47
CA CYS A 297 -35.18 -7.77 -0.79
C CYS A 297 -34.10 -7.56 0.28
N LEU A 298 -33.97 -6.33 0.82
CA LEU A 298 -33.00 -6.03 1.90
C LEU A 298 -33.28 -6.82 3.17
N LEU A 299 -34.56 -7.05 3.52
CA LEU A 299 -34.93 -7.86 4.68
C LEU A 299 -34.48 -9.33 4.54
N TYR A 300 -34.57 -9.91 3.36
CA TYR A 300 -34.16 -11.30 3.10
C TYR A 300 -32.66 -11.48 2.95
N THR A 301 -31.90 -10.43 2.60
CA THR A 301 -30.45 -10.47 2.38
C THR A 301 -29.65 -9.98 3.60
N SER A 302 -30.31 -9.36 4.59
CA SER A 302 -29.66 -8.98 5.85
C SER A 302 -29.46 -10.21 6.73
N PRO A 303 -28.26 -10.42 7.32
CA PRO A 303 -28.08 -11.49 8.30
C PRO A 303 -29.09 -11.32 9.45
N SER A 304 -29.79 -12.41 9.77
CA SER A 304 -30.77 -12.43 10.85
C SER A 304 -30.15 -11.99 12.17
N PRO A 305 -30.89 -11.28 13.04
CA PRO A 305 -30.41 -11.02 14.41
C PRO A 305 -30.01 -12.28 15.18
N ARG A 306 -30.50 -13.46 14.78
CA ARG A 306 -30.08 -14.77 15.33
C ARG A 306 -28.66 -15.12 14.95
N ASP A 307 -28.20 -14.80 13.72
CA ASP A 307 -26.85 -15.10 13.25
C ASP A 307 -25.80 -14.26 13.99
N LYS A 308 -26.17 -13.06 14.45
CA LYS A 308 -25.33 -12.21 15.31
C LYS A 308 -25.12 -12.77 16.72
N ARG A 309 -26.01 -13.66 17.21
CA ARG A 309 -25.86 -14.28 18.54
C ARG A 309 -24.90 -15.45 18.55
N GLN A 310 -24.82 -16.22 17.47
CA GLN A 310 -23.88 -17.34 17.35
C GLN A 310 -22.42 -16.91 17.27
N SER A 311 -22.12 -15.71 16.72
CA SER A 311 -20.75 -15.18 16.66
C SER A 311 -20.23 -14.62 18.00
N ARG A 312 -21.03 -14.62 19.07
CA ARG A 312 -20.68 -14.10 20.40
C ARG A 312 -20.46 -15.16 21.46
N MET A 313 -20.53 -16.45 21.13
CA MET A 313 -20.15 -17.48 22.10
C MET A 313 -18.61 -17.58 22.13
N PRO A 314 -17.96 -17.29 23.27
CA PRO A 314 -16.56 -17.66 23.45
C PRO A 314 -16.48 -19.18 23.44
N SER A 315 -15.55 -19.73 22.64
CA SER A 315 -15.16 -21.12 22.80
C SER A 315 -14.50 -21.26 24.16
N SER A 316 -15.29 -21.66 25.15
CA SER A 316 -14.76 -22.18 26.40
C SER A 316 -14.48 -23.64 26.20
N ALA A 317 -13.20 -24.00 26.10
CA ALA A 317 -12.50 -25.14 26.73
C ALA A 317 -11.07 -25.14 26.21
#